data_dd2f9ceb18c01276d359b014aecd65eb
#
_entry.id   dd2f9ceb18c01276d359b014aecd65eb
#
_cell.length_a   1.000
_cell.length_b   1.000
_cell.length_c   1.000
_cell.angle_alpha   90.00
_cell.angle_beta   90.00
_cell.angle_gamma   90.00
#
_symmetry.space_group_name_H-M   'P 1'
#
loop_
_entity.id
_entity.type
_entity.pdbx_description
1 polymer ?
#
loop_
_entity_poly.entity_id
_entity_poly.type
_entity_poly.pdbx_seq_one_letter_code
_entity_poly.pdbx_strand_id
1 'polypeptide(L)'
;MNSSSKKSAFTLIELLVVISIILIASSIIFIGGSGGDGAKLSSSQRIISGIAQGARGQAILKNATTRLIIYSDLASNKDEEKKLRYFGIVYEDNANPGQWFAATQGTYLPEGIYFNEDLSKAKGFPSRTMKINYPRQSAQSGSSGEEYYYYEFNSNGTMATDYDNTWLAIQAGTLKPNSGGLLEVDFTEIENEGLKAALIFRRVGTTTLVSDPAEIQ
;
A
#
# COMPACT_ATOMS: atom_id res chain seq x y z
N MET A 1 -41.69 -17.41 55.83
CA MET A 1 -41.53 -18.36 54.73
C MET A 1 -40.24 -18.03 54.03
N ASN A 2 -39.15 -18.77 54.29
CA ASN A 2 -37.86 -18.60 53.61
C ASN A 2 -37.85 -19.45 52.37
N SER A 3 -37.88 -18.82 51.19
CA SER A 3 -37.67 -19.50 49.92
C SER A 3 -36.18 -19.73 49.70
N SER A 4 -35.73 -20.97 49.93
CA SER A 4 -34.38 -21.40 49.58
C SER A 4 -34.25 -21.52 48.08
N SER A 5 -33.62 -20.56 47.43
CA SER A 5 -33.23 -20.60 46.03
C SER A 5 -32.17 -21.69 45.83
N LYS A 6 -32.54 -22.78 45.13
CA LYS A 6 -31.58 -23.84 44.72
C LYS A 6 -30.59 -23.23 43.71
N LYS A 7 -29.35 -23.04 44.14
CA LYS A 7 -28.25 -22.74 43.21
C LYS A 7 -27.93 -24.02 42.45
N SER A 8 -28.24 -24.04 41.14
CA SER A 8 -27.77 -25.11 40.28
C SER A 8 -26.25 -24.95 40.06
N ALA A 9 -25.48 -25.97 40.47
CA ALA A 9 -24.06 -26.03 40.20
C ALA A 9 -23.85 -26.63 38.79
N PHE A 10 -22.90 -26.06 38.05
CA PHE A 10 -22.52 -26.58 36.75
C PHE A 10 -22.03 -28.04 36.86
N THR A 11 -22.44 -28.90 35.96
CA THR A 11 -21.94 -30.22 35.88
C THR A 11 -20.57 -30.25 35.18
N LEU A 12 -19.74 -31.25 35.54
CA LEU A 12 -18.40 -31.40 34.95
C LEU A 12 -18.48 -31.56 33.41
N ILE A 13 -19.56 -32.22 32.93
CA ILE A 13 -19.77 -32.41 31.50
C ILE A 13 -20.12 -31.13 30.77
N GLU A 14 -20.91 -30.20 31.40
CA GLU A 14 -21.20 -28.91 30.83
C GLU A 14 -19.94 -28.06 30.67
N LEU A 15 -19.05 -28.09 31.69
CA LEU A 15 -17.77 -27.40 31.61
C LEU A 15 -16.90 -27.98 30.50
N LEU A 16 -16.85 -29.32 30.36
CA LEU A 16 -16.07 -29.99 29.34
C LEU A 16 -16.57 -29.63 27.93
N VAL A 17 -17.88 -29.61 27.73
CA VAL A 17 -18.48 -29.21 26.44
C VAL A 17 -18.14 -27.74 26.10
N VAL A 18 -18.25 -26.84 27.08
CA VAL A 18 -17.92 -25.41 26.86
C VAL A 18 -16.47 -25.22 26.46
N ILE A 19 -15.52 -25.83 27.18
CA ILE A 19 -14.09 -25.70 26.82
C ILE A 19 -13.79 -26.35 25.47
N SER A 20 -14.46 -27.43 25.11
CA SER A 20 -14.31 -28.06 23.79
C SER A 20 -14.78 -27.15 22.66
N ILE A 21 -15.91 -26.48 22.85
CA ILE A 21 -16.43 -25.50 21.86
C ILE A 21 -15.48 -24.30 21.74
N ILE A 22 -14.96 -23.78 22.87
CA ILE A 22 -13.99 -22.68 22.87
C ILE A 22 -12.71 -23.08 22.13
N LEU A 23 -12.19 -24.27 22.35
CA LEU A 23 -10.99 -24.77 21.68
C LEU A 23 -11.21 -24.92 20.17
N ILE A 24 -12.36 -25.46 19.73
CA ILE A 24 -12.72 -25.57 18.32
C ILE A 24 -12.88 -24.16 17.69
N ALA A 25 -13.59 -23.25 18.35
CA ALA A 25 -13.76 -21.89 17.85
C ALA A 25 -12.43 -21.13 17.77
N SER A 26 -11.54 -21.30 18.77
CA SER A 26 -10.21 -20.70 18.76
C SER A 26 -9.32 -21.23 17.64
N SER A 27 -9.41 -22.52 17.30
CA SER A 27 -8.59 -23.11 16.23
C SER A 27 -8.92 -22.52 14.86
N ILE A 28 -10.17 -22.14 14.60
CA ILE A 28 -10.60 -21.49 13.35
C ILE A 28 -9.96 -20.11 13.18
N ILE A 29 -9.80 -19.37 14.28
CA ILE A 29 -9.18 -18.03 14.26
C ILE A 29 -7.68 -18.14 13.94
N PHE A 30 -6.98 -19.17 14.46
CA PHE A 30 -5.56 -19.39 14.18
C PHE A 30 -5.29 -19.85 12.74
N ILE A 31 -6.17 -20.64 12.14
CA ILE A 31 -6.03 -21.10 10.74
C ILE A 31 -6.34 -19.96 9.75
N GLY A 32 -7.19 -18.99 10.13
CA GLY A 32 -7.51 -17.82 9.30
C GLY A 32 -6.38 -16.79 9.19
N GLY A 33 -5.40 -16.79 10.10
CA GLY A 33 -4.33 -15.78 10.17
C GLY A 33 -3.27 -15.91 9.07
N SER A 34 -2.92 -17.10 8.62
CA SER A 34 -1.87 -17.31 7.60
C SER A 34 -2.38 -17.29 6.15
N GLY A 35 -3.68 -17.37 5.92
CA GLY A 35 -4.29 -17.26 4.58
C GLY A 35 -4.61 -15.82 4.14
N GLY A 36 -4.47 -14.84 5.03
CA GLY A 36 -4.86 -13.44 4.80
C GLY A 36 -3.91 -12.65 3.92
N ASP A 37 -2.61 -12.94 3.94
CA ASP A 37 -1.62 -12.06 3.31
C ASP A 37 -1.59 -12.19 1.79
N GLY A 38 -1.82 -13.36 1.23
CA GLY A 38 -2.05 -13.52 -0.20
C GLY A 38 -3.30 -12.79 -0.71
N ALA A 39 -4.38 -12.79 0.08
CA ALA A 39 -5.60 -12.04 -0.25
C ALA A 39 -5.39 -10.54 -0.11
N LYS A 40 -4.65 -10.08 0.91
CA LYS A 40 -4.24 -8.68 1.07
C LYS A 40 -3.38 -8.23 -0.11
N LEU A 41 -2.42 -9.05 -0.54
CA LEU A 41 -1.55 -8.78 -1.68
C LEU A 41 -2.35 -8.62 -2.98
N SER A 42 -3.26 -9.57 -3.27
CA SER A 42 -4.12 -9.50 -4.45
C SER A 42 -5.07 -8.29 -4.41
N SER A 43 -5.63 -7.95 -3.26
CA SER A 43 -6.46 -6.75 -3.10
C SER A 43 -5.64 -5.48 -3.28
N SER A 44 -4.43 -5.42 -2.73
CA SER A 44 -3.49 -4.31 -2.90
C SER A 44 -3.17 -4.05 -4.37
N GLN A 45 -2.86 -5.11 -5.12
CA GLN A 45 -2.57 -5.03 -6.54
C GLN A 45 -3.75 -4.44 -7.33
N ARG A 46 -4.99 -4.84 -6.99
CA ARG A 46 -6.20 -4.29 -7.62
C ARG A 46 -6.43 -2.82 -7.24
N ILE A 47 -6.23 -2.46 -5.98
CA ILE A 47 -6.36 -1.08 -5.50
C ILE A 47 -5.37 -0.17 -6.25
N ILE A 48 -4.10 -0.56 -6.33
CA ILE A 48 -3.08 0.22 -7.03
C ILE A 48 -3.41 0.35 -8.52
N SER A 49 -3.84 -0.74 -9.16
CA SER A 49 -4.26 -0.72 -10.57
C SER A 49 -5.44 0.24 -10.79
N GLY A 50 -6.42 0.24 -9.88
CA GLY A 50 -7.56 1.16 -9.91
C GLY A 50 -7.13 2.62 -9.77
N ILE A 51 -6.24 2.92 -8.82
CA ILE A 51 -5.70 4.27 -8.62
C ILE A 51 -4.84 4.72 -9.82
N ALA A 52 -4.05 3.82 -10.39
CA ALA A 52 -3.26 4.12 -11.60
C ALA A 52 -4.17 4.46 -12.80
N GLN A 53 -5.26 3.71 -13.00
CA GLN A 53 -6.27 4.04 -14.01
C GLN A 53 -6.98 5.36 -13.71
N GLY A 54 -7.21 5.63 -12.41
CA GLY A 54 -7.71 6.93 -11.95
C GLY A 54 -6.76 8.09 -12.28
N ALA A 55 -5.45 7.92 -12.09
CA ALA A 55 -4.44 8.91 -12.44
C ALA A 55 -4.43 9.19 -13.94
N ARG A 56 -4.48 8.14 -14.77
CA ARG A 56 -4.65 8.27 -16.22
C ARG A 56 -5.91 9.03 -16.60
N GLY A 57 -7.04 8.69 -15.95
CA GLY A 57 -8.31 9.38 -16.17
C GLY A 57 -8.26 10.86 -15.80
N GLN A 58 -7.59 11.21 -14.69
CA GLN A 58 -7.39 12.59 -14.27
C GLN A 58 -6.50 13.37 -15.25
N ALA A 59 -5.44 12.74 -15.78
CA ALA A 59 -4.57 13.36 -16.79
C ALA A 59 -5.38 13.81 -18.02
N ILE A 60 -6.23 12.91 -18.52
CA ILE A 60 -7.09 13.20 -19.68
C ILE A 60 -8.15 14.26 -19.34
N LEU A 61 -8.83 14.10 -18.19
CA LEU A 61 -9.92 14.98 -17.79
C LEU A 61 -9.45 16.42 -17.54
N LYS A 62 -8.28 16.56 -16.89
CA LYS A 62 -7.68 17.88 -16.59
C LYS A 62 -6.82 18.42 -17.73
N ASN A 63 -6.54 17.61 -18.75
CA ASN A 63 -5.58 17.91 -19.81
C ASN A 63 -4.24 18.38 -19.22
N ALA A 64 -3.77 17.72 -18.16
CA ALA A 64 -2.62 18.13 -17.35
C ALA A 64 -1.75 16.95 -16.99
N THR A 65 -0.46 17.20 -16.80
CA THR A 65 0.45 16.21 -16.22
C THR A 65 -0.10 15.72 -14.88
N THR A 66 -0.16 14.40 -14.71
CA THR A 66 -0.72 13.80 -13.50
C THR A 66 0.27 12.77 -12.95
N ARG A 67 0.41 12.71 -11.63
CA ARG A 67 1.30 11.78 -10.95
C ARG A 67 0.55 10.89 -9.99
N LEU A 68 0.84 9.60 -10.05
CA LEU A 68 0.62 8.67 -8.95
C LEU A 68 1.79 8.84 -7.99
N ILE A 69 1.54 9.26 -6.76
CA ILE A 69 2.57 9.52 -5.75
C ILE A 69 2.52 8.47 -4.65
N ILE A 70 3.69 8.07 -4.14
CA ILE A 70 3.88 7.06 -3.09
C ILE A 70 4.79 7.67 -2.03
N TYR A 71 4.36 7.66 -0.77
CA TYR A 71 5.13 8.21 0.33
C TYR A 71 6.47 7.49 0.51
N SER A 72 7.55 8.26 0.44
CA SER A 72 8.93 7.76 0.48
C SER A 72 9.80 8.43 1.55
N ASP A 73 9.23 9.31 2.40
CA ASP A 73 10.00 10.00 3.44
C ASP A 73 10.42 9.02 4.55
N LEU A 74 11.51 8.31 4.27
CA LEU A 74 12.11 7.34 5.20
C LEU A 74 13.00 8.01 6.26
N ALA A 75 13.34 9.29 6.07
CA ALA A 75 14.23 10.03 6.98
C ALA A 75 13.53 10.50 8.27
N SER A 76 12.24 10.30 8.40
CA SER A 76 11.43 10.75 9.53
C SER A 76 10.58 9.61 10.11
N ASN A 77 10.45 9.56 11.44
CA ASN A 77 9.50 8.66 12.12
C ASN A 77 8.15 9.34 12.40
N LYS A 78 7.87 10.49 11.78
CA LYS A 78 6.64 11.25 12.09
C LYS A 78 5.36 10.56 11.63
N ASP A 79 5.41 9.86 10.51
CA ASP A 79 4.25 9.23 9.88
C ASP A 79 4.57 7.78 9.51
N GLU A 80 4.83 6.97 10.54
CA GLU A 80 5.23 5.56 10.39
C GLU A 80 4.25 4.75 9.55
N GLU A 81 2.96 4.99 9.73
CA GLU A 81 1.89 4.30 8.99
C GLU A 81 1.91 4.60 7.49
N LYS A 82 2.46 5.77 7.08
CA LYS A 82 2.52 6.16 5.68
C LYS A 82 3.67 5.50 4.93
N LYS A 83 4.75 5.11 5.62
CA LYS A 83 5.99 4.60 4.99
C LYS A 83 5.71 3.48 4.02
N LEU A 84 5.98 3.73 2.72
CA LEU A 84 5.79 2.80 1.62
C LEU A 84 4.38 2.14 1.58
N ARG A 85 3.37 2.81 2.15
CA ARG A 85 1.97 2.34 2.15
C ARG A 85 0.98 3.40 1.69
N TYR A 86 1.27 4.68 1.97
CA TYR A 86 0.37 5.79 1.61
C TYR A 86 0.66 6.28 0.20
N PHE A 87 -0.37 6.44 -0.60
CA PHE A 87 -0.27 6.85 -1.99
C PHE A 87 -1.53 7.57 -2.47
N GLY A 88 -1.40 8.30 -3.58
CA GLY A 88 -2.52 9.08 -4.10
C GLY A 88 -2.23 9.67 -5.47
N ILE A 89 -3.09 10.58 -5.90
CA ILE A 89 -3.01 11.22 -7.21
C ILE A 89 -2.92 12.73 -7.06
N VAL A 90 -1.98 13.33 -7.78
CA VAL A 90 -1.85 14.78 -7.94
C VAL A 90 -1.79 15.15 -9.42
N TYR A 91 -2.27 16.32 -9.79
CA TYR A 91 -2.16 16.86 -11.14
C TYR A 91 -1.54 18.27 -11.12
N GLU A 92 -0.83 18.61 -12.16
CA GLU A 92 -0.17 19.90 -12.31
C GLU A 92 -1.15 20.97 -12.76
N ASP A 93 -1.00 22.19 -12.26
CA ASP A 93 -1.75 23.35 -12.75
C ASP A 93 -1.19 23.82 -14.08
N ASN A 94 -2.00 23.76 -15.13
CA ASN A 94 -1.60 24.26 -16.45
C ASN A 94 -1.32 25.75 -16.49
N ALA A 95 -1.94 26.55 -15.58
CA ALA A 95 -1.74 27.98 -15.50
C ALA A 95 -0.45 28.33 -14.73
N ASN A 96 -0.03 27.47 -13.81
CA ASN A 96 1.13 27.69 -12.95
C ASN A 96 1.99 26.41 -12.88
N PRO A 97 2.87 26.16 -13.86
CA PRO A 97 3.73 24.99 -13.89
C PRO A 97 4.55 24.85 -12.60
N GLY A 98 4.60 23.64 -12.06
CA GLY A 98 5.22 23.33 -10.76
C GLY A 98 4.27 23.42 -9.56
N GLN A 99 3.05 23.94 -9.73
CA GLN A 99 2.01 23.88 -8.72
C GLN A 99 1.17 22.61 -8.92
N TRP A 100 0.98 21.86 -7.84
CA TRP A 100 0.28 20.59 -7.87
C TRP A 100 -0.97 20.62 -7.01
N PHE A 101 -2.03 19.99 -7.48
CA PHE A 101 -3.29 19.84 -6.77
C PHE A 101 -3.56 18.37 -6.46
N ALA A 102 -4.09 18.10 -5.28
CA ALA A 102 -4.55 16.77 -4.93
C ALA A 102 -5.82 16.42 -5.72
N ALA A 103 -5.78 15.31 -6.47
CA ALA A 103 -6.95 14.75 -7.13
C ALA A 103 -7.71 13.76 -6.21
N THR A 104 -7.01 13.21 -5.21
CA THR A 104 -7.57 12.29 -4.20
C THR A 104 -7.10 12.69 -2.81
N GLN A 105 -7.74 12.16 -1.76
CA GLN A 105 -7.29 12.33 -0.37
C GLN A 105 -6.14 11.37 0.00
N GLY A 106 -5.75 10.50 -0.91
CA GLY A 106 -4.83 9.42 -0.64
C GLY A 106 -5.50 8.19 -0.03
N THR A 107 -4.79 7.10 -0.08
CA THR A 107 -5.22 5.82 0.48
C THR A 107 -4.00 5.05 0.98
N TYR A 108 -4.24 3.97 1.72
CA TYR A 108 -3.20 3.11 2.25
C TYR A 108 -3.31 1.71 1.63
N LEU A 109 -2.18 1.04 1.48
CA LEU A 109 -2.18 -0.40 1.31
C LEU A 109 -2.67 -1.07 2.60
N PRO A 110 -3.27 -2.25 2.54
CA PRO A 110 -3.56 -3.06 3.71
C PRO A 110 -2.33 -3.24 4.60
N GLU A 111 -2.58 -3.36 5.90
CA GLU A 111 -1.51 -3.57 6.88
C GLU A 111 -0.69 -4.81 6.57
N GLY A 112 0.65 -4.67 6.67
CA GLY A 112 1.61 -5.72 6.32
C GLY A 112 1.98 -5.79 4.85
N ILE A 113 1.39 -4.96 3.97
CA ILE A 113 1.78 -4.86 2.55
C ILE A 113 2.39 -3.48 2.28
N TYR A 114 3.55 -3.48 1.63
CA TYR A 114 4.33 -2.28 1.35
C TYR A 114 4.77 -2.22 -0.11
N PHE A 115 4.98 -1.03 -0.62
CA PHE A 115 5.69 -0.85 -1.88
C PHE A 115 7.16 -1.24 -1.68
N ASN A 116 7.67 -2.11 -2.52
CA ASN A 116 9.07 -2.51 -2.47
C ASN A 116 9.86 -1.69 -3.49
N GLU A 117 10.66 -0.76 -2.99
CA GLU A 117 11.43 0.16 -3.84
C GLU A 117 12.58 -0.55 -4.56
N ASP A 118 13.20 -1.55 -3.96
CA ASP A 118 14.33 -2.26 -4.55
C ASP A 118 13.90 -3.12 -5.73
N LEU A 119 12.81 -3.89 -5.58
CA LEU A 119 12.23 -4.65 -6.68
C LEU A 119 11.69 -3.74 -7.79
N SER A 120 11.11 -2.61 -7.44
CA SER A 120 10.65 -1.61 -8.40
C SER A 120 11.83 -1.00 -9.15
N LYS A 121 12.91 -0.57 -8.46
CA LYS A 121 14.14 -0.05 -9.07
C LYS A 121 14.79 -1.04 -10.03
N ALA A 122 14.87 -2.32 -9.64
CA ALA A 122 15.44 -3.37 -10.47
C ALA A 122 14.73 -3.53 -11.82
N LYS A 123 13.46 -3.09 -11.90
CA LYS A 123 12.64 -3.16 -13.11
C LYS A 123 12.41 -1.79 -13.77
N GLY A 124 13.30 -0.80 -13.51
CA GLY A 124 13.23 0.54 -14.09
C GLY A 124 12.49 1.56 -13.24
N PHE A 125 12.38 1.32 -11.94
CA PHE A 125 11.80 2.30 -11.03
C PHE A 125 12.61 3.60 -11.08
N PRO A 126 11.98 4.75 -11.38
CA PRO A 126 12.70 6.01 -11.48
C PRO A 126 13.17 6.47 -10.10
N SER A 127 14.45 6.84 -10.00
CA SER A 127 15.04 7.41 -8.78
C SER A 127 14.56 8.83 -8.49
N ARG A 128 13.43 9.26 -9.07
CA ARG A 128 12.90 10.60 -8.93
C ARG A 128 11.91 10.68 -7.81
N THR A 129 12.13 11.66 -6.94
CA THR A 129 11.20 12.03 -5.88
C THR A 129 10.69 13.44 -6.08
N MET A 130 9.57 13.75 -5.45
CA MET A 130 9.05 15.10 -5.32
C MET A 130 8.70 15.39 -3.87
N LYS A 131 8.87 16.64 -3.44
CA LYS A 131 8.42 17.10 -2.13
C LYS A 131 7.13 17.86 -2.28
N ILE A 132 6.11 17.48 -1.50
CA ILE A 132 4.78 18.06 -1.59
C ILE A 132 4.05 17.91 -0.25
N ASN A 133 3.22 18.90 0.09
CA ASN A 133 2.31 18.83 1.24
C ASN A 133 0.98 18.17 0.81
N TYR A 134 0.95 16.86 0.76
CA TYR A 134 -0.24 16.11 0.35
C TYR A 134 -1.02 15.62 1.59
N PRO A 135 -2.36 15.65 1.61
CA PRO A 135 -3.31 15.88 0.50
C PRO A 135 -3.87 17.33 0.43
N ARG A 136 -3.10 18.36 0.74
CA ARG A 136 -3.58 19.74 0.63
C ARG A 136 -3.95 20.08 -0.80
N GLN A 137 -5.03 20.87 -0.97
CA GLN A 137 -5.57 21.21 -2.29
C GLN A 137 -4.63 22.04 -3.16
N SER A 138 -3.71 22.80 -2.58
CA SER A 138 -2.67 23.51 -3.32
C SER A 138 -1.33 23.23 -2.66
N ALA A 139 -0.51 22.43 -3.31
CA ALA A 139 0.83 22.14 -2.87
C ALA A 139 1.81 22.58 -3.95
N GLN A 140 2.69 23.52 -3.61
CA GLN A 140 3.82 23.82 -4.49
C GLN A 140 4.86 22.70 -4.33
N SER A 141 5.29 22.15 -5.45
CA SER A 141 6.49 21.32 -5.49
C SER A 141 7.67 22.22 -5.14
N GLY A 142 8.38 21.88 -4.07
CA GLY A 142 9.47 22.73 -3.58
C GLY A 142 10.32 22.03 -2.52
N SER A 143 11.12 22.82 -1.81
CA SER A 143 12.00 22.33 -0.74
C SER A 143 11.26 21.96 0.56
N SER A 144 9.98 22.32 0.68
CA SER A 144 9.15 22.02 1.85
C SER A 144 8.10 20.97 1.51
N GLY A 145 7.84 20.06 2.43
CA GLY A 145 6.87 18.99 2.29
C GLY A 145 7.47 17.61 2.52
N GLU A 146 6.61 16.61 2.54
CA GLU A 146 6.98 15.20 2.63
C GLU A 146 7.48 14.71 1.26
N GLU A 147 8.35 13.73 1.25
CA GLU A 147 8.95 13.17 0.05
C GLU A 147 8.12 12.01 -0.49
N TYR A 148 7.92 12.01 -1.82
CA TYR A 148 7.14 10.98 -2.51
C TYR A 148 7.88 10.48 -3.75
N TYR A 149 7.91 9.17 -3.99
CA TYR A 149 8.15 8.59 -5.30
C TYR A 149 6.95 8.86 -6.19
N TYR A 150 7.14 8.91 -7.52
CA TYR A 150 6.02 9.13 -8.42
C TYR A 150 6.17 8.42 -9.76
N TYR A 151 5.02 8.13 -10.35
CA TYR A 151 4.85 7.69 -11.74
C TYR A 151 4.06 8.76 -12.48
N GLU A 152 4.52 9.16 -13.66
CA GLU A 152 3.97 10.31 -14.36
C GLU A 152 3.20 9.92 -15.62
N PHE A 153 2.03 10.51 -15.76
CA PHE A 153 1.14 10.42 -16.91
C PHE A 153 1.09 11.75 -17.63
N ASN A 154 1.27 11.72 -18.94
CA ASN A 154 1.06 12.87 -19.80
C ASN A 154 -0.43 13.25 -19.88
N SER A 155 -0.73 14.48 -20.27
CA SER A 155 -2.11 15.00 -20.39
C SER A 155 -3.02 14.18 -21.34
N ASN A 156 -2.45 13.42 -22.26
CA ASN A 156 -3.19 12.50 -23.13
C ASN A 156 -3.40 11.10 -22.50
N GLY A 157 -2.99 10.89 -21.26
CA GLY A 157 -3.13 9.62 -20.51
C GLY A 157 -2.10 8.55 -20.87
N THR A 158 -1.06 8.87 -21.64
CA THR A 158 0.09 7.96 -21.83
C THR A 158 1.09 8.13 -20.68
N MET A 159 1.90 7.11 -20.42
CA MET A 159 3.03 7.26 -19.51
C MET A 159 4.05 8.24 -20.08
N ALA A 160 4.65 9.05 -19.22
CA ALA A 160 5.83 9.81 -19.59
C ALA A 160 6.99 8.87 -19.95
N THR A 161 7.92 9.31 -20.79
CA THR A 161 8.94 8.44 -21.42
C THR A 161 9.78 7.67 -20.39
N ASP A 162 10.09 8.27 -19.25
CA ASP A 162 10.91 7.66 -18.20
C ASP A 162 10.17 6.57 -17.39
N TYR A 163 8.86 6.46 -17.56
CA TYR A 163 7.99 5.55 -16.81
C TYR A 163 7.36 4.46 -17.68
N ASP A 164 7.71 4.42 -18.97
CA ASP A 164 7.21 3.41 -19.90
C ASP A 164 7.80 2.02 -19.57
N ASN A 165 6.92 1.02 -19.46
CA ASN A 165 7.26 -0.36 -19.09
C ASN A 165 7.99 -0.51 -17.75
N THR A 166 7.83 0.45 -16.86
CA THR A 166 8.38 0.39 -15.50
C THR A 166 7.53 -0.51 -14.60
N TRP A 167 8.17 -1.05 -13.59
CA TRP A 167 7.54 -1.93 -12.61
C TRP A 167 7.24 -1.17 -11.33
N LEU A 168 6.12 -1.50 -10.69
CA LEU A 168 5.79 -1.13 -9.33
C LEU A 168 5.51 -2.40 -8.55
N ALA A 169 6.44 -2.79 -7.69
CA ALA A 169 6.34 -3.99 -6.88
C ALA A 169 5.77 -3.70 -5.49
N ILE A 170 4.99 -4.64 -4.99
CA ILE A 170 4.51 -4.68 -3.61
C ILE A 170 4.89 -6.03 -3.00
N GLN A 171 5.15 -6.02 -1.70
CA GLN A 171 5.54 -7.22 -0.96
C GLN A 171 5.01 -7.16 0.47
N ALA A 172 4.77 -8.32 1.06
CA ALA A 172 4.54 -8.42 2.50
C ALA A 172 5.83 -8.09 3.25
N GLY A 173 5.71 -7.32 4.33
CA GLY A 173 6.86 -6.90 5.12
C GLY A 173 6.46 -6.41 6.51
N THR A 174 7.44 -6.09 7.32
CA THR A 174 7.27 -5.57 8.69
C THR A 174 8.09 -4.31 8.90
N LEU A 175 7.55 -3.36 9.67
CA LEU A 175 8.30 -2.18 10.09
C LEU A 175 9.22 -2.56 11.25
N LYS A 176 10.53 -2.34 11.08
CA LYS A 176 11.53 -2.58 12.12
C LYS A 176 12.47 -1.37 12.25
N PRO A 177 12.95 -1.04 13.47
CA PRO A 177 13.95 -0.02 13.62
C PRO A 177 15.28 -0.47 13.02
N ASN A 178 15.88 0.39 12.19
CA ASN A 178 17.23 0.20 11.68
C ASN A 178 18.30 0.57 12.75
N SER A 179 19.58 0.43 12.42
CA SER A 179 20.69 0.77 13.31
C SER A 179 20.72 2.23 13.77
N GLY A 180 20.03 3.13 13.06
CA GLY A 180 19.89 4.56 13.41
C GLY A 180 18.61 4.87 14.20
N GLY A 181 17.80 3.88 14.54
CA GLY A 181 16.52 4.05 15.25
C GLY A 181 15.37 4.56 14.37
N LEU A 182 15.59 4.67 13.05
CA LEU A 182 14.52 4.97 12.08
C LEU A 182 13.80 3.68 11.71
N LEU A 183 12.49 3.76 11.54
CA LEU A 183 11.71 2.62 11.07
C LEU A 183 11.92 2.42 9.57
N GLU A 184 12.24 1.21 9.22
CA GLU A 184 12.42 0.72 7.85
C GLU A 184 11.55 -0.51 7.61
N VAL A 185 11.11 -0.72 6.36
CA VAL A 185 10.34 -1.91 6.02
C VAL A 185 11.32 -3.06 5.77
N ASP A 186 11.19 -4.11 6.56
CA ASP A 186 11.95 -5.34 6.41
C ASP A 186 11.16 -6.34 5.55
N PHE A 187 11.74 -6.75 4.42
CA PHE A 187 11.19 -7.72 3.48
C PHE A 187 11.89 -9.09 3.57
N THR A 188 12.84 -9.26 4.50
CA THR A 188 13.72 -10.44 4.56
C THR A 188 13.14 -11.61 5.34
N GLU A 189 11.97 -11.45 5.95
CA GLU A 189 11.32 -12.56 6.68
C GLU A 189 10.96 -13.69 5.73
N ILE A 190 11.41 -14.92 6.09
CA ILE A 190 11.23 -16.13 5.28
C ILE A 190 9.75 -16.39 4.97
N GLU A 191 8.86 -16.08 5.92
CA GLU A 191 7.40 -16.25 5.76
C GLU A 191 6.83 -15.36 4.64
N ASN A 192 7.49 -14.25 4.34
CA ASN A 192 7.08 -13.22 3.38
C ASN A 192 7.79 -13.32 2.02
N GLU A 193 8.78 -14.19 1.87
CA GLU A 193 9.65 -14.26 0.67
C GLU A 193 8.86 -14.49 -0.63
N GLY A 194 7.82 -15.32 -0.61
CA GLY A 194 6.95 -15.59 -1.75
C GLY A 194 5.77 -14.64 -1.90
N LEU A 195 5.54 -13.73 -0.93
CA LEU A 195 4.38 -12.83 -0.90
C LEU A 195 4.70 -11.50 -1.56
N LYS A 196 4.92 -11.53 -2.87
CA LYS A 196 5.17 -10.34 -3.70
C LYS A 196 4.32 -10.35 -4.96
N ALA A 197 3.96 -9.17 -5.43
CA ALA A 197 3.21 -8.95 -6.67
C ALA A 197 3.67 -7.64 -7.30
N ALA A 198 3.41 -7.44 -8.58
CA ALA A 198 3.81 -6.22 -9.25
C ALA A 198 2.79 -5.76 -10.29
N LEU A 199 2.92 -4.50 -10.67
CA LEU A 199 2.25 -3.91 -11.82
C LEU A 199 3.30 -3.43 -12.82
N ILE A 200 3.03 -3.59 -14.10
CA ILE A 200 3.82 -2.99 -15.16
C ILE A 200 3.01 -1.86 -15.77
N PHE A 201 3.55 -0.65 -15.76
CA PHE A 201 2.96 0.49 -16.44
C PHE A 201 3.29 0.43 -17.94
N ARG A 202 2.28 0.30 -18.77
CA ARG A 202 2.46 0.27 -20.23
C ARG A 202 2.46 1.68 -20.80
N ARG A 203 3.15 1.89 -21.87
CA ARG A 203 3.27 3.19 -22.58
C ARG A 203 1.94 3.90 -22.78
N VAL A 204 0.87 3.17 -23.07
CA VAL A 204 -0.48 3.73 -23.27
C VAL A 204 -1.18 4.11 -21.95
N GLY A 205 -0.48 4.04 -20.80
CA GLY A 205 -1.00 4.40 -19.49
C GLY A 205 -1.88 3.33 -18.84
N THR A 206 -1.92 2.11 -19.39
CA THR A 206 -2.59 0.96 -18.75
C THR A 206 -1.62 0.20 -17.86
N THR A 207 -2.15 -0.62 -16.96
CA THR A 207 -1.36 -1.50 -16.10
C THR A 207 -1.55 -2.97 -16.49
N THR A 208 -0.47 -3.76 -16.38
CA THR A 208 -0.51 -5.23 -16.45
C THR A 208 -0.16 -5.77 -15.08
N LEU A 209 -0.97 -6.68 -14.55
CA LEU A 209 -0.74 -7.31 -13.26
C LEU A 209 0.24 -8.48 -13.42
N VAL A 210 1.21 -8.57 -12.51
CA VAL A 210 2.15 -9.68 -12.41
C VAL A 210 2.01 -10.27 -11.00
N SER A 211 1.49 -11.48 -10.93
CA SER A 211 1.19 -12.15 -9.65
C SER A 211 2.10 -13.36 -9.40
N ASP A 212 2.91 -13.77 -10.37
CA ASP A 212 3.89 -14.84 -10.17
C ASP A 212 5.15 -14.25 -9.51
N PRO A 213 5.46 -14.65 -8.25
CA PRO A 213 6.66 -14.19 -7.57
C PRO A 213 7.95 -14.50 -8.31
N ALA A 214 8.00 -15.55 -9.11
CA ALA A 214 9.18 -15.95 -9.87
C ALA A 214 9.53 -14.95 -10.99
N GLU A 215 8.54 -14.21 -11.50
CA GLU A 215 8.76 -13.15 -12.50
C GLU A 215 9.28 -11.85 -11.88
N ILE A 216 9.18 -11.70 -10.53
CA ILE A 216 9.53 -10.50 -9.78
C ILE A 216 10.88 -10.73 -9.08
N GLN A 217 11.98 -10.39 -9.75
CA GLN A 217 13.35 -10.54 -9.26
C GLN A 217 14.08 -9.22 -9.23
#